data_bfa05d528ff7e7090baf0a1be7dffe8e
#
_entry.id   bfa05d528ff7e7090baf0a1be7dffe8e
#
_cell.length_a   1.000
_cell.length_b   1.000
_cell.length_c   1.000
_cell.angle_alpha   90.00
_cell.angle_beta   90.00
_cell.angle_gamma   90.00
#
_symmetry.space_group_name_H-M   'P 1'
#
loop_
_entity.id
_entity.type
_entity.pdbx_description
1 polymer ?
#
loop_
_entity_poly.entity_id
_entity_poly.type
_entity_poly.pdbx_seq_one_letter_code
_entity_poly.pdbx_strand_id
1 'polypeptide(L)'
;MPVRFPSLEFFRALQQLTKEHHDVFEKLGYCDTRFGARVGDTLYRITFEVYECMEVAEGGDPAQLDFVLSAPAALWNEMIESIHRHGGAGIDHSLNTLTHLGEVMKVEYLDSEGHDRFYRYMATIQEFFDQARHLEVIVR
;
A
#
# COMPACT_ATOMS: atom_id res chain seq x y z
N MET A 1 -12.50 -16.13 5.21
CA MET A 1 -13.42 -15.07 5.65
C MET A 1 -13.19 -13.82 4.82
N PRO A 2 -14.25 -13.23 4.25
CA PRO A 2 -14.09 -12.01 3.48
C PRO A 2 -13.73 -10.82 4.39
N VAL A 3 -12.95 -9.90 3.84
CA VAL A 3 -12.50 -8.69 4.53
C VAL A 3 -13.09 -7.48 3.83
N ARG A 4 -13.51 -6.50 4.58
CA ARG A 4 -14.02 -5.25 4.00
C ARG A 4 -12.85 -4.32 3.65
N PHE A 5 -12.99 -3.64 2.52
CA PHE A 5 -12.10 -2.57 2.16
C PHE A 5 -12.91 -1.29 1.91
N PRO A 6 -12.55 -0.15 2.49
CA PRO A 6 -11.39 0.06 3.36
C PRO A 6 -11.68 -0.34 4.83
N SER A 7 -10.67 -0.88 5.49
CA SER A 7 -10.74 -1.18 6.93
C SER A 7 -9.33 -1.46 7.47
N LEU A 8 -9.17 -1.31 8.78
CA LEU A 8 -7.91 -1.69 9.42
C LEU A 8 -7.67 -3.20 9.30
N GLU A 9 -8.73 -3.99 9.33
CA GLU A 9 -8.64 -5.45 9.19
C GLU A 9 -8.05 -5.86 7.84
N PHE A 10 -8.37 -5.12 6.78
CA PHE A 10 -7.78 -5.35 5.47
C PHE A 10 -6.25 -5.21 5.54
N PHE A 11 -5.76 -4.12 6.14
CA PHE A 11 -4.32 -3.88 6.25
C PHE A 11 -3.65 -4.87 7.19
N ARG A 12 -4.32 -5.30 8.26
CA ARG A 12 -3.81 -6.36 9.13
C ARG A 12 -3.71 -7.69 8.41
N ALA A 13 -4.66 -7.98 7.52
CA ALA A 13 -4.61 -9.18 6.70
C ALA A 13 -3.42 -9.12 5.75
N LEU A 14 -3.13 -7.96 5.15
CA LEU A 14 -1.94 -7.77 4.31
C LEU A 14 -0.67 -7.95 5.13
N GLN A 15 -0.64 -7.45 6.36
CA GLN A 15 0.51 -7.63 7.25
C GLN A 15 0.76 -9.11 7.52
N GLN A 16 -0.28 -9.87 7.79
CA GLN A 16 -0.16 -11.31 8.03
C GLN A 16 0.35 -12.04 6.80
N LEU A 17 -0.17 -11.69 5.62
CA LEU A 17 0.29 -12.28 4.35
C LEU A 17 1.75 -11.96 4.07
N THR A 18 2.22 -10.76 4.45
CA THR A 18 3.62 -10.39 4.31
C THR A 18 4.51 -11.33 5.13
N LYS A 19 4.07 -11.72 6.32
CA LYS A 19 4.79 -12.69 7.16
C LYS A 19 4.76 -14.08 6.55
N GLU A 20 3.63 -14.51 6.03
CA GLU A 20 3.48 -15.83 5.42
C GLU A 20 4.30 -15.98 4.14
N HIS A 21 4.50 -14.88 3.41
CA HIS A 21 5.24 -14.84 2.15
C HIS A 21 6.52 -14.02 2.27
N HIS A 22 7.19 -14.10 3.41
CA HIS A 22 8.39 -13.29 3.71
C HIS A 22 9.51 -13.47 2.68
N ASP A 23 9.61 -14.63 2.06
CA ASP A 23 10.62 -14.90 1.03
C ASP A 23 10.47 -14.00 -0.20
N VAL A 24 9.24 -13.64 -0.56
CA VAL A 24 8.99 -12.71 -1.67
C VAL A 24 9.55 -11.33 -1.31
N PHE A 25 9.28 -10.87 -0.10
CA PHE A 25 9.75 -9.56 0.36
C PHE A 25 11.25 -9.51 0.59
N GLU A 26 11.83 -10.62 1.05
CA GLU A 26 13.28 -10.73 1.22
C GLU A 26 13.99 -10.55 -0.13
N LYS A 27 13.45 -11.12 -1.20
CA LYS A 27 14.02 -10.97 -2.55
C LYS A 27 13.93 -9.54 -3.07
N LEU A 28 12.93 -8.79 -2.64
CA LEU A 28 12.79 -7.39 -3.04
C LEU A 28 13.78 -6.49 -2.29
N GLY A 29 14.32 -6.96 -1.17
CA GLY A 29 15.34 -6.27 -0.42
C GLY A 29 14.81 -5.39 0.70
N TYR A 30 15.69 -4.57 1.25
CA TYR A 30 15.36 -3.70 2.36
C TYR A 30 14.27 -2.71 2.03
N CYS A 31 13.36 -2.53 2.98
CA CYS A 31 12.33 -1.52 2.92
C CYS A 31 12.13 -0.95 4.33
N ASP A 32 12.80 0.16 4.62
CA ASP A 32 12.70 0.82 5.91
C ASP A 32 11.93 2.12 5.71
N THR A 33 10.62 2.07 5.93
CA THR A 33 9.79 3.24 5.72
C THR A 33 8.52 3.17 6.55
N ARG A 34 8.02 4.36 6.92
CA ARG A 34 6.70 4.53 7.49
C ARG A 34 5.91 5.32 6.47
N PHE A 35 4.89 4.70 5.92
CA PHE A 35 4.08 5.39 4.93
C PHE A 35 2.61 5.26 5.26
N GLY A 36 1.81 6.09 4.61
CA GLY A 36 0.37 6.08 4.77
C GLY A 36 -0.35 5.77 3.47
N ALA A 37 -1.50 5.14 3.61
CA ALA A 37 -2.47 4.99 2.55
C ALA A 37 -3.70 5.76 2.99
N ARG A 38 -4.00 6.87 2.31
CA ARG A 38 -5.22 7.63 2.59
C ARG A 38 -6.27 7.23 1.59
N VAL A 39 -7.29 6.55 2.10
CA VAL A 39 -8.42 6.08 1.30
C VAL A 39 -9.59 7.02 1.57
N GLY A 40 -9.85 7.93 0.64
CA GLY A 40 -10.78 9.02 0.90
C GLY A 40 -10.27 9.89 2.06
N ASP A 41 -10.98 9.91 3.16
CA ASP A 41 -10.62 10.71 4.34
C ASP A 41 -9.92 9.91 5.43
N THR A 42 -9.78 8.60 5.27
CA THR A 42 -9.20 7.75 6.31
C THR A 42 -7.75 7.42 6.01
N LEU A 43 -6.88 7.69 6.99
CA LEU A 43 -5.45 7.39 6.89
C LEU A 43 -5.15 6.05 7.56
N TYR A 44 -4.46 5.19 6.84
CA TYR A 44 -3.88 3.96 7.39
C TYR A 44 -2.37 4.08 7.36
N ARG A 45 -1.71 3.79 8.48
CA ARG A 45 -0.25 3.90 8.61
C ARG A 45 0.37 2.52 8.56
N ILE A 46 1.39 2.37 7.75
CA ILE A 46 2.09 1.10 7.55
C ILE A 46 3.57 1.31 7.80
N THR A 47 4.17 0.46 8.63
CA THR A 47 5.60 0.55 8.95
C THR A 47 6.30 -0.72 8.48
N PHE A 48 7.33 -0.54 7.64
CA PHE A 48 8.22 -1.62 7.23
C PHE A 48 9.59 -1.43 7.86
N GLU A 49 10.19 -2.52 8.32
CA GLU A 49 11.58 -2.56 8.76
C GLU A 49 12.23 -3.78 8.13
N VAL A 50 13.41 -3.59 7.56
CA VAL A 50 14.14 -4.61 6.82
C VAL A 50 13.30 -5.05 5.61
N TYR A 51 12.58 -6.14 5.71
CA TYR A 51 11.64 -6.57 4.66
C TYR A 51 10.34 -7.11 5.27
N GLU A 52 10.00 -6.62 6.46
CA GLU A 52 8.78 -7.05 7.16
C GLU A 52 7.85 -5.88 7.45
N CYS A 53 6.56 -6.13 7.35
CA CYS A 53 5.56 -5.17 7.79
C CYS A 53 5.39 -5.30 9.30
N MET A 54 5.95 -4.35 10.04
CA MET A 54 6.00 -4.41 11.49
C MET A 54 4.73 -3.90 12.15
N GLU A 55 4.06 -2.92 11.54
CA GLU A 55 2.88 -2.31 12.15
C GLU A 55 1.91 -1.80 11.09
N VAL A 56 0.62 -1.95 11.39
CA VAL A 56 -0.44 -1.24 10.66
C VAL A 56 -1.36 -0.61 11.70
N ALA A 57 -1.81 0.61 11.42
CA ALA A 57 -2.67 1.35 12.34
C ALA A 57 -3.55 2.33 11.55
N GLU A 58 -4.64 2.76 12.15
CA GLU A 58 -5.54 3.74 11.55
C GLU A 58 -5.37 5.08 12.23
N GLY A 59 -5.38 6.16 11.44
CA GLY A 59 -5.27 7.52 11.96
C GLY A 59 -3.82 7.93 12.22
N GLY A 60 -3.64 8.97 13.02
CA GLY A 60 -2.34 9.48 13.38
C GLY A 60 -1.93 10.73 12.60
N ASP A 61 -0.70 11.17 12.81
CA ASP A 61 -0.18 12.40 12.21
C ASP A 61 0.63 12.07 10.95
N PRO A 62 0.17 12.50 9.76
CA PRO A 62 0.90 12.24 8.53
C PRO A 62 2.30 12.87 8.51
N ALA A 63 2.56 13.89 9.34
CA ALA A 63 3.87 14.51 9.42
C ALA A 63 4.94 13.56 9.98
N GLN A 64 4.54 12.48 10.64
CA GLN A 64 5.46 11.45 11.15
C GLN A 64 5.77 10.36 10.14
N LEU A 65 5.18 10.45 8.95
CA LEU A 65 5.35 9.46 7.90
C LEU A 65 6.31 9.98 6.83
N ASP A 66 6.99 9.06 6.17
CA ASP A 66 7.89 9.42 5.08
C ASP A 66 7.11 9.97 3.89
N PHE A 67 5.98 9.35 3.59
CA PHE A 67 5.07 9.81 2.55
C PHE A 67 3.68 9.22 2.77
N VAL A 68 2.70 9.78 2.08
CA VAL A 68 1.32 9.28 2.10
C VAL A 68 0.84 9.12 0.65
N LEU A 69 0.31 7.96 0.35
CA LEU A 69 -0.35 7.71 -0.93
C LEU A 69 -1.83 8.04 -0.76
N SER A 70 -2.30 9.07 -1.42
CA SER A 70 -3.64 9.61 -1.23
C SER A 70 -4.46 9.51 -2.50
N ALA A 71 -5.64 8.94 -2.40
CA ALA A 71 -6.57 8.82 -3.53
C ALA A 71 -7.99 8.60 -3.01
N PRO A 72 -9.00 8.90 -3.85
CA PRO A 72 -10.38 8.57 -3.51
C PRO A 72 -10.55 7.05 -3.36
N ALA A 73 -11.52 6.67 -2.54
CA ALA A 73 -11.81 5.24 -2.31
C ALA A 73 -12.09 4.48 -3.61
N ALA A 74 -12.77 5.12 -4.57
CA ALA A 74 -13.07 4.48 -5.86
C ALA A 74 -11.80 4.03 -6.59
N LEU A 75 -10.75 4.84 -6.55
CA LEU A 75 -9.49 4.49 -7.22
C LEU A 75 -8.80 3.31 -6.54
N TRP A 76 -8.79 3.29 -5.21
CA TRP A 76 -8.27 2.16 -4.45
C TRP A 76 -9.03 0.87 -4.77
N ASN A 77 -10.36 0.97 -4.88
CA ASN A 77 -11.21 -0.17 -5.23
C ASN A 77 -10.85 -0.71 -6.61
N GLU A 78 -10.60 0.16 -7.57
CA GLU A 78 -10.18 -0.25 -8.91
C GLU A 78 -8.85 -0.99 -8.89
N MET A 79 -7.92 -0.53 -8.06
CA MET A 79 -6.62 -1.19 -7.91
C MET A 79 -6.81 -2.60 -7.33
N ILE A 80 -7.65 -2.76 -6.31
CA ILE A 80 -7.92 -4.06 -5.69
C ILE A 80 -8.58 -5.00 -6.70
N GLU A 81 -9.53 -4.51 -7.48
CA GLU A 81 -10.15 -5.33 -8.53
C GLU A 81 -9.13 -5.77 -9.58
N SER A 82 -8.22 -4.89 -9.95
CA SER A 82 -7.14 -5.21 -10.89
C SER A 82 -6.22 -6.30 -10.32
N ILE A 83 -5.90 -6.20 -9.03
CA ILE A 83 -5.08 -7.22 -8.34
C ILE A 83 -5.78 -8.57 -8.38
N HIS A 84 -7.07 -8.63 -8.13
CA HIS A 84 -7.82 -9.89 -8.17
C HIS A 84 -7.88 -10.48 -9.57
N ARG A 85 -8.03 -9.66 -10.60
CA ARG A 85 -8.14 -10.14 -12.00
C ARG A 85 -6.80 -10.63 -12.55
N HIS A 86 -5.69 -10.04 -12.13
CA HIS A 86 -4.39 -10.27 -12.76
C HIS A 86 -3.35 -10.91 -11.82
N GLY A 87 -3.69 -11.11 -10.55
CA GLY A 87 -2.74 -11.62 -9.55
C GLY A 87 -1.77 -10.55 -9.05
N GLY A 88 -1.93 -9.31 -9.49
CA GLY A 88 -1.19 -8.12 -9.12
C GLY A 88 -1.78 -6.97 -9.88
N ALA A 89 -1.52 -5.73 -9.47
CA ALA A 89 -2.07 -4.57 -10.14
C ALA A 89 -1.62 -4.55 -11.60
N GLY A 90 -2.58 -4.40 -12.50
CA GLY A 90 -2.30 -4.28 -13.93
C GLY A 90 -1.55 -2.99 -14.23
N ILE A 91 -1.07 -2.85 -15.46
CA ILE A 91 -0.25 -1.69 -15.85
C ILE A 91 -0.99 -0.36 -15.64
N ASP A 92 -2.32 -0.37 -15.79
CA ASP A 92 -3.14 0.85 -15.63
C ASP A 92 -3.44 1.19 -14.17
N HIS A 93 -3.21 0.28 -13.24
CA HIS A 93 -3.56 0.43 -11.83
C HIS A 93 -2.38 0.20 -10.89
N SER A 94 -1.15 0.11 -11.41
CA SER A 94 0.03 0.03 -10.56
C SER A 94 0.30 1.37 -9.90
N LEU A 95 0.98 1.36 -8.75
CA LEU A 95 1.35 2.58 -8.06
C LEU A 95 2.16 3.52 -8.97
N ASN A 96 3.05 2.95 -9.78
CA ASN A 96 3.85 3.75 -10.70
C ASN A 96 2.96 4.53 -11.69
N THR A 97 2.02 3.84 -12.30
CA THR A 97 1.10 4.46 -13.26
C THR A 97 0.19 5.49 -12.59
N LEU A 98 -0.42 5.13 -11.45
CA LEU A 98 -1.38 5.98 -10.76
C LEU A 98 -0.75 7.27 -10.22
N THR A 99 0.53 7.22 -9.85
CA THR A 99 1.22 8.39 -9.29
C THR A 99 1.88 9.27 -10.35
N HIS A 100 2.10 8.76 -11.56
CA HIS A 100 2.77 9.49 -12.64
C HIS A 100 1.84 9.94 -13.73
N LEU A 101 1.02 9.03 -14.25
CA LEU A 101 0.15 9.33 -15.39
C LEU A 101 -1.18 9.91 -14.91
N GLY A 102 -1.35 11.22 -15.11
CA GLY A 102 -2.58 11.91 -14.72
C GLY A 102 -2.67 12.27 -13.24
N GLU A 103 -1.69 11.89 -12.45
CA GLU A 103 -1.62 12.22 -11.02
C GLU A 103 -2.91 11.92 -10.27
N VAL A 104 -3.53 10.77 -10.57
CA VAL A 104 -4.80 10.37 -9.93
C VAL A 104 -4.59 9.90 -8.50
N MET A 105 -3.39 9.39 -8.18
CA MET A 105 -2.97 9.12 -6.82
C MET A 105 -1.85 10.09 -6.48
N LYS A 106 -1.97 10.80 -5.37
CA LYS A 106 -0.97 11.77 -4.94
C LYS A 106 -0.01 11.15 -3.96
N VAL A 107 1.27 11.49 -4.11
CA VAL A 107 2.31 11.16 -3.13
C VAL A 107 2.56 12.43 -2.32
N GLU A 108 2.10 12.44 -1.08
CA GLU A 108 2.29 13.57 -0.16
C GLU A 108 3.52 13.31 0.69
N TYR A 109 4.40 14.31 0.82
CA TYR A 109 5.64 14.21 1.60
C TYR A 109 6.05 15.59 2.10
N LEU A 110 6.80 15.61 3.22
CA LEU A 110 7.27 16.87 3.79
C LEU A 110 8.60 17.32 3.20
N ASP A 111 9.43 16.37 2.77
CA ASP A 111 10.75 16.67 2.23
C ASP A 111 11.12 15.70 1.11
N SER A 112 12.23 15.98 0.43
CA SER A 112 12.67 15.18 -0.72
C SER A 112 13.06 13.74 -0.35
N GLU A 113 13.43 13.47 0.91
CA GLU A 113 13.76 12.13 1.35
C GLU A 113 12.52 11.23 1.36
N GLY A 114 11.37 11.76 1.76
CA GLY A 114 10.11 11.01 1.73
C GLY A 114 9.74 10.63 0.31
N HIS A 115 9.88 11.56 -0.63
CA HIS A 115 9.62 11.30 -2.04
C HIS A 115 10.58 10.25 -2.60
N ASP A 116 11.86 10.35 -2.26
CA ASP A 116 12.87 9.39 -2.67
C ASP A 116 12.59 7.99 -2.15
N ARG A 117 12.13 7.87 -0.89
CA ARG A 117 11.79 6.58 -0.30
C ARG A 117 10.62 5.92 -1.01
N PHE A 118 9.63 6.69 -1.44
CA PHE A 118 8.55 6.12 -2.23
C PHE A 118 9.08 5.45 -3.49
N TYR A 119 9.95 6.12 -4.24
CA TYR A 119 10.51 5.53 -5.45
C TYR A 119 11.42 4.35 -5.16
N ARG A 120 12.24 4.47 -4.12
CA ARG A 120 13.18 3.42 -3.74
C ARG A 120 12.48 2.12 -3.35
N TYR A 121 11.36 2.23 -2.65
CA TYR A 121 10.65 1.07 -2.11
C TYR A 121 9.36 0.74 -2.86
N MET A 122 9.14 1.35 -4.00
CA MET A 122 7.88 1.19 -4.75
C MET A 122 7.55 -0.27 -5.04
N ALA A 123 8.52 -1.08 -5.41
CA ALA A 123 8.30 -2.49 -5.72
C ALA A 123 7.78 -3.26 -4.50
N THR A 124 8.37 -3.00 -3.33
CA THR A 124 7.93 -3.63 -2.08
C THR A 124 6.53 -3.17 -1.68
N ILE A 125 6.27 -1.87 -1.80
CA ILE A 125 4.96 -1.30 -1.46
C ILE A 125 3.90 -1.86 -2.39
N GLN A 126 4.21 -1.97 -3.69
CA GLN A 126 3.29 -2.56 -4.67
C GLN A 126 2.99 -4.02 -4.30
N GLU A 127 4.01 -4.81 -3.96
CA GLU A 127 3.81 -6.21 -3.57
C GLU A 127 2.99 -6.33 -2.30
N PHE A 128 3.16 -5.39 -1.36
CA PHE A 128 2.33 -5.35 -0.15
C PHE A 128 0.84 -5.29 -0.51
N PHE A 129 0.46 -4.39 -1.41
CA PHE A 129 -0.92 -4.29 -1.87
C PHE A 129 -1.32 -5.49 -2.73
N ASP A 130 -0.40 -5.99 -3.54
CA ASP A 130 -0.66 -7.13 -4.42
C ASP A 130 -0.93 -8.41 -3.64
N GLN A 131 -0.54 -8.49 -2.36
CA GLN A 131 -0.90 -9.61 -1.50
C GLN A 131 -2.41 -9.76 -1.34
N ALA A 132 -3.18 -8.73 -1.66
CA ALA A 132 -4.63 -8.79 -1.66
C ALA A 132 -5.17 -9.86 -2.63
N ARG A 133 -4.35 -10.35 -3.56
CA ARG A 133 -4.74 -11.46 -4.44
C ARG A 133 -5.11 -12.73 -3.67
N HIS A 134 -4.62 -12.85 -2.44
CA HIS A 134 -4.89 -13.99 -1.56
C HIS A 134 -6.10 -13.77 -0.66
N LEU A 135 -6.74 -12.61 -0.72
CA LEU A 135 -7.86 -12.26 0.13
C LEU A 135 -9.16 -12.23 -0.67
N GLU A 136 -10.25 -12.62 0.00
CA GLU A 136 -11.59 -12.33 -0.49
C GLU A 136 -11.96 -10.98 0.08
N VAL A 137 -12.16 -9.99 -0.78
CA VAL A 137 -12.40 -8.59 -0.36
C VAL A 137 -13.79 -8.14 -0.77
N ILE A 138 -14.50 -7.55 0.20
CA ILE A 138 -15.79 -6.90 -0.04
C ILE A 138 -15.52 -5.42 -0.14
N VAL A 139 -15.75 -4.86 -1.32
CA VAL A 139 -15.52 -3.44 -1.59
C VAL A 139 -16.82 -2.68 -1.41
N ARG A 140 -16.73 -1.52 -0.79
CA ARG A 140 -17.89 -0.66 -0.60
C ARG A 140 -18.04 0.36 -1.71
#